data_5a68f738e25ad6fa0d74535d003fdefa
#
_entry.id   5a68f738e25ad6fa0d74535d003fdefa
#
_cell.length_a   1.000
_cell.length_b   1.000
_cell.length_c   1.000
_cell.angle_alpha   90.00
_cell.angle_beta   90.00
_cell.angle_gamma   90.00
#
_symmetry.space_group_name_H-M   'P 1'
#
loop_
_entity.id
_entity.type
_entity.pdbx_description
1 polymer ?
#
loop_
_entity_poly.entity_id
_entity_poly.type
_entity_poly.pdbx_seq_one_letter_code
_entity_poly.pdbx_strand_id
1 'polypeptide(L)'
;MKIKVLITQALFPESYSSILNRYDCIMPKENSFSKAEIMNKITDCDALLSMFNFKIDKEIIDAGIRLRIISNFGVGFNNIDVEYASKRGIVVTNTPDVVIEPTAELAFGMMLDLVRQISYADRRIRKQSVKWGVLENLSHSLNGKILGIIGFGNVGQTIARRAVASGMKIVYNSRNRVSADIEQKYDAKWLNLDSL
;
A
#
# COMPACT_ATOMS: atom_id res chain seq x y z
N MET A 1 25.77 -19.01 16.13
CA MET A 1 24.41 -19.53 15.88
C MET A 1 23.74 -18.58 14.89
N LYS A 2 23.14 -19.06 13.79
CA LYS A 2 22.39 -18.18 12.86
C LYS A 2 21.09 -17.73 13.55
N ILE A 3 20.69 -16.50 13.31
CA ILE A 3 19.38 -15.96 13.73
C ILE A 3 18.28 -16.75 13.02
N LYS A 4 17.27 -17.20 13.77
CA LYS A 4 16.16 -18.00 13.26
C LYS A 4 14.96 -17.11 12.96
N VAL A 5 14.48 -17.16 11.72
CA VAL A 5 13.40 -16.29 11.21
C VAL A 5 12.21 -17.14 10.79
N LEU A 6 11.04 -16.87 11.35
CA LEU A 6 9.78 -17.43 10.87
C LEU A 6 9.16 -16.47 9.85
N ILE A 7 8.81 -16.98 8.68
CA ILE A 7 8.12 -16.25 7.62
C ILE A 7 6.71 -16.80 7.49
N THR A 8 5.68 -15.97 7.63
CA THR A 8 4.29 -16.44 7.75
C THR A 8 3.68 -16.91 6.44
N GLN A 9 4.23 -16.47 5.31
CA GLN A 9 3.68 -16.76 3.97
C GLN A 9 4.81 -17.02 2.98
N ALA A 10 4.56 -17.92 2.03
CA ALA A 10 5.46 -18.13 0.91
C ALA A 10 5.56 -16.85 0.05
N LEU A 11 6.79 -16.48 -0.29
CA LEU A 11 7.11 -15.32 -1.14
C LEU A 11 7.77 -15.83 -2.42
N PHE A 12 7.86 -14.95 -3.41
CA PHE A 12 8.62 -15.25 -4.63
C PHE A 12 10.10 -15.46 -4.27
N PRO A 13 10.75 -16.51 -4.79
CA PRO A 13 12.13 -16.87 -4.44
C PRO A 13 13.12 -15.71 -4.56
N GLU A 14 12.94 -14.84 -5.55
CA GLU A 14 13.79 -13.68 -5.79
C GLU A 14 13.69 -12.63 -4.67
N SER A 15 12.54 -12.57 -3.97
CA SER A 15 12.26 -11.55 -2.96
C SER A 15 13.00 -11.77 -1.65
N TYR A 16 13.45 -13.00 -1.37
CA TYR A 16 14.04 -13.35 -0.06
C TYR A 16 15.35 -14.10 -0.13
N SER A 17 15.94 -14.23 -1.32
CA SER A 17 17.23 -14.92 -1.48
C SER A 17 18.32 -14.38 -0.56
N SER A 18 18.39 -13.06 -0.37
CA SER A 18 19.33 -12.41 0.53
C SER A 18 19.07 -12.76 2.01
N ILE A 19 17.82 -12.98 2.39
CA ILE A 19 17.42 -13.37 3.76
C ILE A 19 17.82 -14.83 4.00
N LEU A 20 17.50 -15.74 3.08
CA LEU A 20 17.83 -17.16 3.20
C LEU A 20 19.32 -17.42 3.31
N ASN A 21 20.15 -16.61 2.65
CA ASN A 21 21.60 -16.77 2.74
C ASN A 21 22.19 -16.36 4.10
N ARG A 22 21.52 -15.43 4.80
CA ARG A 22 22.02 -14.86 6.07
C ARG A 22 21.44 -15.53 7.31
N TYR A 23 20.19 -15.98 7.24
CA TYR A 23 19.40 -16.44 8.38
C TYR A 23 18.96 -17.89 8.22
N ASP A 24 18.59 -18.53 9.32
CA ASP A 24 17.92 -19.82 9.33
C ASP A 24 16.41 -19.57 9.24
N CYS A 25 15.83 -19.79 8.06
CA CYS A 25 14.46 -19.39 7.76
C CYS A 25 13.51 -20.59 7.75
N ILE A 26 12.41 -20.46 8.50
CA ILE A 26 11.27 -21.35 8.45
C ILE A 26 10.17 -20.66 7.66
N MET A 27 9.73 -21.22 6.55
CA MET A 27 8.65 -20.68 5.74
C MET A 27 7.77 -21.78 5.16
N PRO A 28 6.49 -21.50 4.83
CA PRO A 28 5.63 -22.48 4.20
C PRO A 28 6.11 -22.77 2.77
N LYS A 29 5.88 -23.99 2.30
CA LYS A 29 6.20 -24.37 0.91
C LYS A 29 5.25 -23.67 -0.07
N GLU A 30 4.00 -23.53 0.31
CA GLU A 30 2.92 -22.91 -0.47
C GLU A 30 2.01 -22.11 0.46
N ASN A 31 1.40 -21.04 -0.06
CA ASN A 31 0.46 -20.20 0.67
C ASN A 31 1.01 -19.62 2.00
N SER A 32 0.29 -19.83 3.10
CA SER A 32 0.63 -19.29 4.43
C SER A 32 0.46 -20.36 5.50
N PHE A 33 1.22 -20.23 6.58
CA PHE A 33 0.97 -20.99 7.80
C PHE A 33 -0.36 -20.61 8.44
N SER A 34 -1.04 -21.58 9.04
CA SER A 34 -2.14 -21.33 9.96
C SER A 34 -1.63 -20.75 11.29
N LYS A 35 -2.53 -20.14 12.08
CA LYS A 35 -2.17 -19.65 13.42
C LYS A 35 -1.54 -20.72 14.29
N ALA A 36 -2.09 -21.94 14.29
CA ALA A 36 -1.57 -23.06 15.08
C ALA A 36 -0.15 -23.47 14.66
N GLU A 37 0.14 -23.48 13.36
CA GLU A 37 1.49 -23.77 12.86
C GLU A 37 2.48 -22.67 13.24
N ILE A 38 2.07 -21.39 13.18
CA ILE A 38 2.91 -20.27 13.61
C ILE A 38 3.23 -20.40 15.10
N MET A 39 2.22 -20.63 15.94
CA MET A 39 2.42 -20.78 17.38
C MET A 39 3.38 -21.91 17.73
N ASN A 40 3.31 -23.02 16.99
CA ASN A 40 4.23 -24.15 17.18
C ASN A 40 5.67 -23.84 16.74
N LYS A 41 5.84 -23.06 15.66
CA LYS A 41 7.14 -22.81 15.04
C LYS A 41 7.88 -21.61 15.61
N ILE A 42 7.16 -20.65 16.21
CA ILE A 42 7.72 -19.38 16.67
C ILE A 42 8.49 -19.49 17.98
N THR A 43 8.30 -20.55 18.72
CA THR A 43 8.81 -20.74 20.09
C THR A 43 10.32 -20.53 20.24
N ASP A 44 11.09 -20.94 19.25
CA ASP A 44 12.55 -20.85 19.20
C ASP A 44 13.08 -19.89 18.14
N CYS A 45 12.20 -19.05 17.55
CA CYS A 45 12.56 -18.03 16.56
C CYS A 45 12.95 -16.71 17.20
N ASP A 46 13.96 -16.06 16.63
CA ASP A 46 14.44 -14.74 17.06
C ASP A 46 13.69 -13.60 16.34
N ALA A 47 13.14 -13.87 15.15
CA ALA A 47 12.45 -12.91 14.33
C ALA A 47 11.20 -13.49 13.65
N LEU A 48 10.20 -12.64 13.41
CA LEU A 48 9.00 -12.96 12.64
C LEU A 48 8.89 -12.00 11.47
N LEU A 49 8.82 -12.52 10.24
CA LEU A 49 8.41 -11.77 9.05
C LEU A 49 6.93 -12.07 8.80
N SER A 50 6.09 -11.07 9.08
CA SER A 50 4.64 -11.17 8.96
C SER A 50 4.15 -10.45 7.72
N MET A 51 3.09 -10.97 7.09
CA MET A 51 2.36 -10.26 6.05
C MET A 51 1.25 -9.39 6.67
N PHE A 52 0.92 -8.29 6.02
CA PHE A 52 -0.11 -7.33 6.46
C PHE A 52 -1.52 -7.94 6.64
N ASN A 53 -1.81 -9.05 6.01
CA ASN A 53 -3.08 -9.77 6.06
C ASN A 53 -3.16 -10.82 7.18
N PHE A 54 -2.07 -11.01 7.94
CA PHE A 54 -2.00 -11.99 9.02
C PHE A 54 -2.01 -11.30 10.39
N LYS A 55 -2.96 -11.70 11.27
CA LYS A 55 -3.09 -11.11 12.61
C LYS A 55 -2.06 -11.68 13.57
N ILE A 56 -1.21 -10.82 14.12
CA ILE A 56 -0.23 -11.12 15.17
C ILE A 56 -0.79 -10.57 16.49
N ASP A 57 -1.52 -11.42 17.19
CA ASP A 57 -2.11 -11.12 18.48
C ASP A 57 -1.21 -11.51 19.66
N LYS A 58 -1.70 -11.26 20.88
CA LYS A 58 -1.00 -11.58 22.14
C LYS A 58 -0.56 -13.04 22.23
N GLU A 59 -1.41 -13.97 21.78
CA GLU A 59 -1.11 -15.41 21.87
C GLU A 59 0.12 -15.76 21.03
N ILE A 60 0.22 -15.23 19.82
CA ILE A 60 1.40 -15.44 18.96
C ILE A 60 2.65 -14.78 19.55
N ILE A 61 2.50 -13.56 20.08
CA ILE A 61 3.60 -12.83 20.71
C ILE A 61 4.11 -13.59 21.94
N ASP A 62 3.21 -14.14 22.74
CA ASP A 62 3.57 -14.91 23.95
C ASP A 62 4.23 -16.26 23.61
N ALA A 63 3.78 -16.93 22.54
CA ALA A 63 4.40 -18.15 22.05
C ALA A 63 5.86 -17.92 21.58
N GLY A 64 6.17 -16.71 21.09
CA GLY A 64 7.52 -16.34 20.65
C GLY A 64 8.45 -15.97 21.81
N ILE A 65 8.87 -16.95 22.63
CA ILE A 65 9.67 -16.73 23.86
C ILE A 65 10.98 -16.00 23.56
N ARG A 66 11.60 -16.25 22.40
CA ARG A 66 12.88 -15.67 21.98
C ARG A 66 12.72 -14.50 21.01
N LEU A 67 11.48 -14.15 20.67
CA LEU A 67 11.19 -13.16 19.65
C LEU A 67 11.69 -11.77 20.08
N ARG A 68 12.47 -11.15 19.18
CA ARG A 68 13.07 -9.82 19.38
C ARG A 68 12.55 -8.78 18.41
N ILE A 69 12.06 -9.23 17.24
CA ILE A 69 11.58 -8.35 16.18
C ILE A 69 10.43 -8.99 15.41
N ILE A 70 9.43 -8.17 15.08
CA ILE A 70 8.36 -8.48 14.14
C ILE A 70 8.52 -7.51 12.97
N SER A 71 8.87 -8.01 11.79
CA SER A 71 8.96 -7.22 10.57
C SER A 71 7.69 -7.41 9.75
N ASN A 72 6.91 -6.35 9.59
CA ASN A 72 5.65 -6.41 8.85
C ASN A 72 5.87 -6.03 7.38
N PHE A 73 5.60 -6.97 6.48
CA PHE A 73 5.57 -6.69 5.04
C PHE A 73 4.25 -5.99 4.69
N GLY A 74 4.22 -4.68 4.90
CA GLY A 74 3.06 -3.82 4.67
C GLY A 74 3.25 -2.44 5.26
N VAL A 75 2.47 -1.47 4.79
CA VAL A 75 2.47 -0.09 5.30
C VAL A 75 1.72 0.00 6.62
N GLY A 76 0.48 -0.51 6.63
CA GLY A 76 -0.33 -0.60 7.83
C GLY A 76 0.18 -1.70 8.75
N PHE A 77 0.01 -1.50 10.04
CA PHE A 77 0.39 -2.46 11.08
C PHE A 77 -0.74 -2.77 12.06
N ASN A 78 -1.99 -2.50 11.64
CA ASN A 78 -3.20 -2.79 12.45
C ASN A 78 -3.40 -4.30 12.70
N ASN A 79 -2.70 -5.13 11.94
CA ASN A 79 -2.66 -6.58 12.11
C ASN A 79 -1.76 -7.03 13.27
N ILE A 80 -0.98 -6.13 13.88
CA ILE A 80 -0.05 -6.46 14.97
C ILE A 80 -0.47 -5.73 16.24
N ASP A 81 -0.50 -6.41 17.37
CA ASP A 81 -0.64 -5.78 18.69
C ASP A 81 0.69 -5.12 19.09
N VAL A 82 0.92 -3.93 18.50
CA VAL A 82 2.18 -3.18 18.67
C VAL A 82 2.41 -2.77 20.13
N GLU A 83 1.34 -2.39 20.83
CA GLU A 83 1.44 -2.01 22.25
C GLU A 83 1.92 -3.19 23.09
N TYR A 84 1.36 -4.35 22.86
CA TYR A 84 1.76 -5.56 23.58
C TYR A 84 3.17 -6.02 23.19
N ALA A 85 3.52 -6.00 21.92
CA ALA A 85 4.87 -6.30 21.45
C ALA A 85 5.91 -5.39 22.13
N SER A 86 5.63 -4.09 22.22
CA SER A 86 6.50 -3.11 22.86
C SER A 86 6.67 -3.39 24.36
N LYS A 87 5.58 -3.76 25.07
CA LYS A 87 5.65 -4.16 26.50
C LYS A 87 6.53 -5.41 26.71
N ARG A 88 6.61 -6.29 25.71
CA ARG A 88 7.47 -7.47 25.70
C ARG A 88 8.91 -7.16 25.22
N GLY A 89 9.23 -5.91 24.91
CA GLY A 89 10.53 -5.49 24.39
C GLY A 89 10.79 -5.94 22.94
N ILE A 90 9.74 -6.27 22.18
CA ILE A 90 9.84 -6.71 20.79
C ILE A 90 9.71 -5.49 19.88
N VAL A 91 10.68 -5.30 18.98
CA VAL A 91 10.67 -4.24 17.98
C VAL A 91 9.69 -4.59 16.87
N VAL A 92 8.87 -3.63 16.45
CA VAL A 92 7.97 -3.79 15.26
C VAL A 92 8.43 -2.83 14.18
N THR A 93 8.58 -3.34 12.96
CA THR A 93 8.94 -2.56 11.76
C THR A 93 7.91 -2.78 10.65
N ASN A 94 7.80 -1.81 9.75
CA ASN A 94 6.92 -1.86 8.59
C ASN A 94 7.62 -1.30 7.33
N THR A 95 6.92 -1.28 6.18
CA THR A 95 7.45 -0.80 4.89
C THR A 95 6.63 0.39 4.37
N PRO A 96 6.79 1.61 4.93
CA PRO A 96 5.85 2.72 4.68
C PRO A 96 5.93 3.31 3.29
N ASP A 97 7.10 3.43 2.67
CA ASP A 97 7.30 4.31 1.50
C ASP A 97 7.20 3.60 0.14
N VAL A 98 7.47 2.31 0.10
CA VAL A 98 7.61 1.52 -1.15
C VAL A 98 6.35 1.45 -2.02
N VAL A 99 5.17 1.66 -1.44
CA VAL A 99 3.89 1.58 -2.16
C VAL A 99 3.33 2.94 -2.59
N ILE A 100 3.96 4.05 -2.19
CA ILE A 100 3.43 5.40 -2.45
C ILE A 100 3.34 5.68 -3.95
N GLU A 101 4.46 5.54 -4.64
CA GLU A 101 4.53 5.79 -6.09
C GLU A 101 3.63 4.84 -6.89
N PRO A 102 3.72 3.50 -6.73
CA PRO A 102 2.90 2.60 -7.54
C PRO A 102 1.40 2.73 -7.25
N THR A 103 1.00 3.05 -6.00
CA THR A 103 -0.41 3.30 -5.68
C THR A 103 -0.90 4.58 -6.36
N ALA A 104 -0.11 5.65 -6.34
CA ALA A 104 -0.46 6.90 -6.99
C ALA A 104 -0.49 6.77 -8.52
N GLU A 105 0.40 5.97 -9.10
CA GLU A 105 0.41 5.66 -10.53
C GLU A 105 -0.85 4.93 -10.95
N LEU A 106 -1.22 3.89 -10.21
CA LEU A 106 -2.45 3.13 -10.49
C LEU A 106 -3.69 4.03 -10.38
N ALA A 107 -3.80 4.82 -9.30
CA ALA A 107 -4.93 5.74 -9.11
C ALA A 107 -5.03 6.77 -10.24
N PHE A 108 -3.90 7.34 -10.67
CA PHE A 108 -3.86 8.28 -11.79
C PHE A 108 -4.19 7.60 -13.12
N GLY A 109 -3.68 6.38 -13.35
CA GLY A 109 -4.02 5.56 -14.51
C GLY A 109 -5.51 5.24 -14.59
N MET A 110 -6.14 4.86 -13.47
CA MET A 110 -7.59 4.62 -13.40
C MET A 110 -8.40 5.89 -13.69
N MET A 111 -7.95 7.05 -13.19
CA MET A 111 -8.59 8.33 -13.50
C MET A 111 -8.50 8.65 -14.99
N LEU A 112 -7.35 8.44 -15.62
CA LEU A 112 -7.18 8.60 -17.07
C LEU A 112 -8.06 7.63 -17.86
N ASP A 113 -8.09 6.37 -17.46
CA ASP A 113 -8.95 5.36 -18.09
C ASP A 113 -10.42 5.77 -18.07
N LEU A 114 -10.90 6.21 -16.91
CA LEU A 114 -12.29 6.65 -16.73
C LEU A 114 -12.60 7.88 -17.59
N VAL A 115 -11.79 8.94 -17.49
CA VAL A 115 -12.06 10.22 -18.14
C VAL A 115 -11.88 10.12 -19.66
N ARG A 116 -10.91 9.36 -20.14
CA ARG A 116 -10.62 9.15 -21.55
C ARG A 116 -11.33 7.93 -22.15
N GLN A 117 -12.07 7.16 -21.34
CA GLN A 117 -12.83 5.97 -21.73
C GLN A 117 -11.96 4.89 -22.41
N ILE A 118 -10.71 4.70 -21.95
CA ILE A 118 -9.73 3.83 -22.62
C ILE A 118 -10.21 2.38 -22.66
N SER A 119 -10.52 1.80 -21.50
CA SER A 119 -11.02 0.42 -21.40
C SER A 119 -12.39 0.23 -22.07
N TYR A 120 -13.21 1.28 -22.08
CA TYR A 120 -14.49 1.26 -22.80
C TYR A 120 -14.27 1.18 -24.30
N ALA A 121 -13.37 1.99 -24.84
CA ALA A 121 -13.02 1.99 -26.26
C ALA A 121 -12.38 0.65 -26.66
N ASP A 122 -11.45 0.10 -25.89
CA ASP A 122 -10.85 -1.21 -26.12
C ASP A 122 -11.91 -2.32 -26.23
N ARG A 123 -12.85 -2.37 -25.28
CA ARG A 123 -13.95 -3.37 -25.33
C ARG A 123 -14.82 -3.24 -26.58
N ARG A 124 -15.10 -2.01 -27.01
CA ARG A 124 -15.90 -1.76 -28.23
C ARG A 124 -15.16 -2.17 -29.48
N ILE A 125 -13.86 -1.87 -29.56
CA ILE A 125 -13.01 -2.28 -30.70
C ILE A 125 -12.98 -3.80 -30.80
N ARG A 126 -12.74 -4.51 -29.72
CA ARG A 126 -12.71 -5.99 -29.71
C ARG A 126 -14.06 -6.61 -30.10
N LYS A 127 -15.16 -5.95 -29.77
CA LYS A 127 -16.51 -6.39 -30.17
C LYS A 127 -16.93 -5.89 -31.55
N GLN A 128 -16.05 -5.24 -32.30
CA GLN A 128 -16.34 -4.63 -33.59
C GLN A 128 -17.59 -3.71 -33.57
N SER A 129 -17.86 -3.05 -32.44
CA SER A 129 -19.04 -2.21 -32.20
C SER A 129 -18.71 -0.72 -32.16
N VAL A 130 -17.55 -0.32 -32.67
CA VAL A 130 -17.16 1.09 -32.77
C VAL A 130 -17.87 1.74 -33.93
N LYS A 131 -18.53 2.87 -33.65
CA LYS A 131 -19.02 3.76 -34.71
C LYS A 131 -17.97 4.83 -35.00
N TRP A 132 -17.70 5.08 -36.24
CA TRP A 132 -16.77 6.11 -36.69
C TRP A 132 -17.53 7.37 -37.10
N GLY A 133 -17.14 8.53 -36.61
CA GLY A 133 -17.75 9.82 -36.92
C GLY A 133 -17.11 10.93 -36.12
N VAL A 134 -17.30 12.17 -36.58
CA VAL A 134 -16.66 13.37 -35.94
C VAL A 134 -17.11 13.57 -34.51
N LEU A 135 -18.36 13.23 -34.18
CA LEU A 135 -18.94 13.39 -32.84
C LEU A 135 -19.06 12.07 -32.07
N GLU A 136 -18.49 11.00 -32.60
CA GLU A 136 -18.51 9.68 -31.97
C GLU A 136 -17.29 9.53 -31.03
N ASN A 137 -17.46 8.67 -30.01
CA ASN A 137 -16.39 8.32 -29.07
C ASN A 137 -15.78 9.52 -28.31
N LEU A 138 -16.56 10.55 -28.07
CA LEU A 138 -16.14 11.74 -27.33
C LEU A 138 -15.81 11.36 -25.87
N SER A 139 -14.76 12.00 -25.34
CA SER A 139 -14.32 11.84 -23.95
C SER A 139 -13.88 13.22 -23.39
N HIS A 140 -13.51 13.26 -22.12
CA HIS A 140 -13.11 14.50 -21.45
C HIS A 140 -11.58 14.61 -21.34
N SER A 141 -11.06 15.85 -21.31
CA SER A 141 -9.68 16.16 -20.97
C SER A 141 -9.56 16.42 -19.48
N LEU A 142 -8.40 16.09 -18.88
CA LEU A 142 -8.05 16.47 -17.51
C LEU A 142 -7.69 17.95 -17.41
N ASN A 143 -7.14 18.54 -18.47
CA ASN A 143 -6.69 19.93 -18.48
C ASN A 143 -7.81 20.89 -18.10
N GLY A 144 -7.54 21.78 -17.16
CA GLY A 144 -8.48 22.76 -16.63
C GLY A 144 -9.53 22.21 -15.66
N LYS A 145 -9.55 20.89 -15.40
CA LYS A 145 -10.47 20.26 -14.43
C LYS A 145 -9.95 20.39 -12.99
N ILE A 146 -10.86 20.21 -12.06
CA ILE A 146 -10.54 20.19 -10.62
C ILE A 146 -10.47 18.74 -10.17
N LEU A 147 -9.43 18.41 -9.42
CA LEU A 147 -9.29 17.13 -8.72
C LEU A 147 -9.51 17.36 -7.22
N GLY A 148 -10.56 16.73 -6.67
CA GLY A 148 -10.80 16.65 -5.23
C GLY A 148 -10.07 15.44 -4.64
N ILE A 149 -9.29 15.67 -3.58
CA ILE A 149 -8.52 14.60 -2.91
C ILE A 149 -8.94 14.50 -1.45
N ILE A 150 -9.54 13.37 -1.06
CA ILE A 150 -9.83 13.05 0.34
C ILE A 150 -8.63 12.30 0.92
N GLY A 151 -7.91 12.96 1.85
CA GLY A 151 -6.65 12.45 2.38
C GLY A 151 -5.42 12.98 1.62
N PHE A 152 -4.80 14.06 2.12
CA PHE A 152 -3.65 14.72 1.47
C PHE A 152 -2.31 14.33 2.12
N GLY A 153 -2.16 13.01 2.43
CA GLY A 153 -0.90 12.39 2.86
C GLY A 153 0.02 12.09 1.66
N ASN A 154 1.02 11.23 1.88
CA ASN A 154 2.04 10.92 0.86
C ASN A 154 1.45 10.48 -0.49
N VAL A 155 0.48 9.56 -0.49
CA VAL A 155 -0.18 9.09 -1.72
C VAL A 155 -0.98 10.22 -2.37
N GLY A 156 -1.79 10.96 -1.59
CA GLY A 156 -2.59 12.09 -2.11
C GLY A 156 -1.73 13.17 -2.74
N GLN A 157 -0.62 13.56 -2.11
CA GLN A 157 0.34 14.52 -2.66
C GLN A 157 1.03 13.98 -3.93
N THR A 158 1.32 12.68 -3.97
CA THR A 158 1.93 12.04 -5.14
C THR A 158 0.95 11.98 -6.33
N ILE A 159 -0.34 11.82 -6.08
CA ILE A 159 -1.39 11.95 -7.11
C ILE A 159 -1.51 13.42 -7.55
N ALA A 160 -1.53 14.38 -6.60
CA ALA A 160 -1.60 15.80 -6.90
C ALA A 160 -0.47 16.26 -7.83
N ARG A 161 0.76 15.79 -7.61
CA ARG A 161 1.92 16.06 -8.48
C ARG A 161 1.64 15.70 -9.95
N ARG A 162 1.04 14.54 -10.19
CA ARG A 162 0.69 14.06 -11.54
C ARG A 162 -0.46 14.87 -12.14
N ALA A 163 -1.45 15.18 -11.32
CA ALA A 163 -2.61 15.94 -11.74
C ALA A 163 -2.24 17.39 -12.14
N VAL A 164 -1.39 18.05 -11.35
CA VAL A 164 -0.87 19.39 -11.68
C VAL A 164 -0.11 19.36 -13.00
N ALA A 165 0.75 18.37 -13.23
CA ALA A 165 1.45 18.19 -14.50
C ALA A 165 0.50 17.95 -15.70
N SER A 166 -0.73 17.51 -15.43
CA SER A 166 -1.81 17.33 -16.43
C SER A 166 -2.72 18.56 -16.55
N GLY A 167 -2.37 19.69 -15.94
CA GLY A 167 -3.10 20.95 -15.99
C GLY A 167 -4.37 20.99 -15.13
N MET A 168 -4.47 20.13 -14.11
CA MET A 168 -5.59 20.12 -13.16
C MET A 168 -5.35 21.10 -12.01
N LYS A 169 -6.44 21.63 -11.44
CA LYS A 169 -6.44 22.35 -10.17
C LYS A 169 -6.71 21.37 -9.02
N ILE A 170 -6.05 21.57 -7.88
CA ILE A 170 -6.16 20.66 -6.73
C ILE A 170 -7.00 21.31 -5.62
N VAL A 171 -8.01 20.58 -5.17
CA VAL A 171 -8.69 20.85 -3.90
C VAL A 171 -8.59 19.60 -3.04
N TYR A 172 -8.49 19.77 -1.71
CA TYR A 172 -8.32 18.62 -0.84
C TYR A 172 -9.04 18.79 0.50
N ASN A 173 -9.34 17.65 1.12
CA ASN A 173 -9.74 17.55 2.51
C ASN A 173 -8.81 16.57 3.25
N SER A 174 -8.47 16.88 4.47
CA SER A 174 -7.77 15.99 5.40
C SER A 174 -8.08 16.40 6.85
N ARG A 175 -7.96 15.46 7.78
CA ARG A 175 -8.19 15.71 9.22
C ARG A 175 -7.41 16.92 9.74
N ASN A 176 -6.15 17.02 9.33
CA ASN A 176 -5.31 18.17 9.60
C ASN A 176 -4.93 18.82 8.27
N ARG A 177 -5.07 20.16 8.20
CA ARG A 177 -4.61 20.92 7.05
C ARG A 177 -3.08 20.77 6.93
N VAL A 178 -2.58 20.60 5.73
CA VAL A 178 -1.12 20.55 5.50
C VAL A 178 -0.49 21.93 5.62
N SER A 179 0.84 22.02 5.68
CA SER A 179 1.55 23.30 5.75
C SER A 179 1.35 24.14 4.48
N ALA A 180 1.49 25.45 4.64
CA ALA A 180 1.37 26.41 3.52
C ALA A 180 2.36 26.09 2.37
N ASP A 181 3.56 25.62 2.69
CA ASP A 181 4.56 25.23 1.69
C ASP A 181 4.08 24.06 0.81
N ILE A 182 3.36 23.09 1.42
CA ILE A 182 2.79 21.97 0.68
C ILE A 182 1.63 22.45 -0.20
N GLU A 183 0.75 23.31 0.33
CA GLU A 183 -0.32 23.90 -0.47
C GLU A 183 0.25 24.69 -1.65
N GLN A 184 1.25 25.51 -1.43
CA GLN A 184 1.91 26.27 -2.48
C GLN A 184 2.57 25.39 -3.54
N LYS A 185 3.24 24.31 -3.10
CA LYS A 185 3.93 23.36 -3.99
C LYS A 185 2.99 22.75 -5.03
N TYR A 186 1.75 22.51 -4.67
CA TYR A 186 0.76 21.84 -5.54
C TYR A 186 -0.36 22.78 -6.01
N ASP A 187 -0.29 24.08 -5.70
CA ASP A 187 -1.40 25.04 -5.87
C ASP A 187 -2.72 24.46 -5.34
N ALA A 188 -2.65 23.84 -4.15
CA ALA A 188 -3.73 23.06 -3.57
C ALA A 188 -4.52 23.90 -2.57
N LYS A 189 -5.85 23.83 -2.62
CA LYS A 189 -6.74 24.54 -1.71
C LYS A 189 -7.44 23.55 -0.78
N TRP A 190 -7.32 23.77 0.54
CA TRP A 190 -8.09 23.02 1.51
C TRP A 190 -9.56 23.41 1.49
N LEU A 191 -10.45 22.43 1.51
CA LEU A 191 -11.91 22.60 1.64
C LEU A 191 -12.43 21.67 2.75
N ASN A 192 -13.57 22.04 3.35
CA ASN A 192 -14.31 21.09 4.16
C ASN A 192 -14.90 19.98 3.27
N LEU A 193 -15.26 18.86 3.86
CA LEU A 193 -15.71 17.68 3.11
C LEU A 193 -16.99 17.95 2.29
N ASP A 194 -17.91 18.78 2.85
CA ASP A 194 -19.18 19.10 2.19
C ASP A 194 -19.01 20.04 1.00
N SER A 195 -17.87 20.73 0.92
CA SER A 195 -17.53 21.67 -0.17
C SER A 195 -16.57 21.08 -1.20
N LEU A 196 -16.07 19.88 -0.96
CA LEU A 196 -15.15 19.18 -1.85
C LEU A 196 -15.94 18.47 -2.97
#